data_e2b5d00f8ebf70ef156d3cc82cb6d5a9
#
_entry.id   e2b5d00f8ebf70ef156d3cc82cb6d5a9
#
_cell.length_a   1.000
_cell.length_b   1.000
_cell.length_c   1.000
_cell.angle_alpha   90.00
_cell.angle_beta   90.00
_cell.angle_gamma   90.00
#
_symmetry.space_group_name_H-M   'P 1'
#
loop_
_entity.id
_entity.type
_entity.pdbx_description
1 polymer ?
#
loop_
_entity_poly.entity_id
_entity_poly.type
_entity_poly.pdbx_seq_one_letter_code
_entity_poly.pdbx_strand_id
1 'polypeptide(L)'
;MPSKEHGGSSVVSLRLPDTLLERLDRYCDWMESHRGEPSSRNHAMRQALTQWLDRQEEQGGMTHPDVLRQHFHAAYTSLRSGQDEGDIHRLRHLLNWPSERFDAVLEQLRAEFQVALHVGEPSDLSDEQRRHSYEVNGQLYLRLAWQD
;
A
#
# COMPACT_ATOMS: atom_id res chain seq x y z
N MET A 1 -4.24 13.46 -24.48
CA MET A 1 -5.66 13.12 -24.44
C MET A 1 -6.06 12.96 -22.98
N PRO A 2 -6.96 13.78 -22.48
CA PRO A 2 -7.44 13.56 -21.13
C PRO A 2 -8.13 12.21 -21.08
N SER A 3 -7.73 11.37 -20.16
CA SER A 3 -8.42 10.12 -19.86
C SER A 3 -9.84 10.49 -19.45
N LYS A 4 -10.82 10.12 -20.25
CA LYS A 4 -12.21 10.16 -19.79
C LYS A 4 -12.27 9.18 -18.62
N GLU A 5 -12.32 9.70 -17.42
CA GLU A 5 -12.80 8.94 -16.28
C GLU A 5 -14.20 8.46 -16.63
N HIS A 6 -14.27 7.21 -17.02
CA HIS A 6 -15.54 6.55 -17.16
C HIS A 6 -16.02 6.30 -15.73
N GLY A 7 -16.76 7.24 -15.20
CA GLY A 7 -17.54 7.05 -13.98
C GLY A 7 -18.62 6.00 -14.21
N GLY A 8 -18.19 4.83 -14.64
CA GLY A 8 -19.07 3.69 -14.85
C GLY A 8 -19.50 3.13 -13.49
N SER A 9 -20.81 3.02 -13.29
CA SER A 9 -21.39 2.35 -12.14
C SER A 9 -21.61 0.88 -12.50
N SER A 10 -20.98 -0.03 -11.75
CA SER A 10 -21.19 -1.46 -11.86
C SER A 10 -22.05 -1.97 -10.71
N VAL A 11 -22.92 -2.95 -10.98
CA VAL A 11 -23.72 -3.58 -9.94
C VAL A 11 -22.94 -4.73 -9.31
N VAL A 12 -22.80 -4.67 -7.98
CA VAL A 12 -22.19 -5.73 -7.18
C VAL A 12 -23.24 -6.23 -6.18
N SER A 13 -23.42 -7.55 -6.13
CA SER A 13 -24.31 -8.18 -5.15
C SER A 13 -23.55 -8.61 -3.93
N LEU A 14 -24.01 -8.20 -2.75
CA LEU A 14 -23.42 -8.51 -1.47
C LEU A 14 -24.47 -9.07 -0.53
N ARG A 15 -24.17 -10.22 0.11
CA ARG A 15 -24.99 -10.76 1.19
C ARG A 15 -24.49 -10.25 2.52
N LEU A 16 -25.37 -9.60 3.27
CA LEU A 16 -25.07 -9.10 4.61
C LEU A 16 -25.82 -9.93 5.66
N PRO A 17 -25.22 -10.19 6.82
CA PRO A 17 -25.92 -10.76 7.95
C PRO A 17 -27.10 -9.89 8.37
N ASP A 18 -28.20 -10.50 8.82
CA ASP A 18 -29.41 -9.77 9.23
C ASP A 18 -29.10 -8.76 10.37
N THR A 19 -28.24 -9.11 11.30
CA THR A 19 -27.80 -8.21 12.37
C THR A 19 -27.12 -6.93 11.83
N LEU A 20 -26.36 -7.05 10.75
CA LEU A 20 -25.71 -5.89 10.13
C LEU A 20 -26.73 -5.05 9.37
N LEU A 21 -27.70 -5.68 8.69
CA LEU A 21 -28.78 -4.98 8.03
C LEU A 21 -29.65 -4.18 9.01
N GLU A 22 -29.97 -4.74 10.18
CA GLU A 22 -30.69 -4.05 11.25
C GLU A 22 -29.93 -2.83 11.79
N ARG A 23 -28.62 -2.95 11.91
CA ARG A 23 -27.77 -1.83 12.33
C ARG A 23 -27.73 -0.73 11.27
N LEU A 24 -27.69 -1.12 10.02
CA LEU A 24 -27.73 -0.20 8.88
C LEU A 24 -29.05 0.56 8.82
N ASP A 25 -30.17 -0.14 8.99
CA ASP A 25 -31.50 0.48 9.01
C ASP A 25 -31.64 1.48 10.17
N ARG A 26 -31.18 1.14 11.36
CA ARG A 26 -31.16 2.06 12.50
C ARG A 26 -30.32 3.31 12.22
N TYR A 27 -29.20 3.15 11.54
CA TYR A 27 -28.37 4.27 11.14
C TYR A 27 -29.08 5.17 10.13
N CYS A 28 -29.74 4.60 9.13
CA CYS A 28 -30.52 5.36 8.15
C CYS A 28 -31.67 6.15 8.80
N ASP A 29 -32.40 5.52 9.72
CA ASP A 29 -33.49 6.16 10.47
C ASP A 29 -32.95 7.29 11.36
N TRP A 30 -31.81 7.08 12.00
CA TRP A 30 -31.16 8.10 12.81
C TRP A 30 -30.72 9.31 11.97
N MET A 31 -30.13 9.08 10.79
CA MET A 31 -29.71 10.14 9.86
C MET A 31 -30.90 10.99 9.40
N GLU A 32 -32.00 10.34 9.04
CA GLU A 32 -33.23 11.02 8.62
C GLU A 32 -33.81 11.87 9.74
N SER A 33 -33.84 11.31 10.96
CA SER A 33 -34.43 12.00 12.15
C SER A 33 -33.55 13.16 12.66
N HIS A 34 -32.24 13.05 12.62
CA HIS A 34 -31.31 14.00 13.24
C HIS A 34 -30.70 15.00 12.26
N ARG A 35 -30.52 14.63 11.00
CA ARG A 35 -29.93 15.50 9.97
C ARG A 35 -30.94 15.93 8.90
N GLY A 36 -32.13 15.35 8.89
CA GLY A 36 -33.14 15.64 7.89
C GLY A 36 -32.80 15.22 6.45
N GLU A 37 -31.73 14.43 6.31
CA GLU A 37 -31.27 13.91 5.02
C GLU A 37 -31.84 12.51 4.81
N PRO A 38 -32.61 12.26 3.72
CA PRO A 38 -33.07 10.92 3.42
C PRO A 38 -31.86 10.04 3.06
N SER A 39 -31.65 8.98 3.82
CA SER A 39 -30.56 8.04 3.62
C SER A 39 -31.13 6.67 3.25
N SER A 40 -30.81 6.17 2.05
CA SER A 40 -31.11 4.81 1.67
C SER A 40 -29.98 3.88 2.13
N ARG A 41 -30.28 2.56 2.24
CA ARG A 41 -29.25 1.54 2.52
C ARG A 41 -28.08 1.64 1.53
N ASN A 42 -28.36 1.78 0.24
CA ASN A 42 -27.32 1.87 -0.79
C ASN A 42 -26.44 3.11 -0.62
N HIS A 43 -27.03 4.25 -0.30
CA HIS A 43 -26.30 5.48 -0.06
C HIS A 43 -25.41 5.36 1.18
N ALA A 44 -25.95 4.85 2.28
CA ALA A 44 -25.20 4.63 3.52
C ALA A 44 -24.04 3.65 3.33
N MET A 45 -24.27 2.56 2.59
CA MET A 45 -23.21 1.57 2.29
C MET A 45 -22.11 2.16 1.41
N ARG A 46 -22.43 2.90 0.36
CA ARG A 46 -21.45 3.57 -0.50
C ARG A 46 -20.61 4.56 0.30
N GLN A 47 -21.26 5.36 1.13
CA GLN A 47 -20.56 6.33 1.98
C GLN A 47 -19.64 5.64 2.96
N ALA A 48 -20.10 4.59 3.61
CA ALA A 48 -19.29 3.81 4.56
C ALA A 48 -18.09 3.14 3.87
N LEU A 49 -18.29 2.53 2.71
CA LEU A 49 -17.22 1.90 1.93
C LEU A 49 -16.19 2.94 1.46
N THR A 50 -16.64 4.08 0.95
CA THR A 50 -15.74 5.16 0.51
C THR A 50 -14.89 5.64 1.68
N GLN A 51 -15.49 5.96 2.81
CA GLN A 51 -14.77 6.41 4.00
C GLN A 51 -13.81 5.35 4.55
N TRP A 52 -14.21 4.09 4.51
CA TRP A 52 -13.35 3.00 4.97
C TRP A 52 -12.14 2.81 4.04
N LEU A 53 -12.36 2.81 2.73
CA LEU A 53 -11.29 2.69 1.73
C LEU A 53 -10.33 3.88 1.79
N ASP A 54 -10.85 5.11 1.85
CA ASP A 54 -10.04 6.33 1.99
C ASP A 54 -9.14 6.22 3.23
N ARG A 55 -9.70 5.77 4.34
CA ARG A 55 -8.94 5.58 5.58
C ARG A 55 -7.87 4.49 5.46
N GLN A 56 -8.17 3.39 4.76
CA GLN A 56 -7.19 2.33 4.51
C GLN A 56 -6.07 2.81 3.60
N GLU A 57 -6.40 3.57 2.58
CA GLU A 57 -5.41 4.17 1.67
C GLU A 57 -4.51 5.17 2.39
N GLU A 58 -5.07 6.05 3.21
CA GLU A 58 -4.30 6.97 4.05
C GLU A 58 -3.36 6.25 5.03
N GLN A 59 -3.82 5.15 5.60
CA GLN A 59 -3.00 4.30 6.49
C GLN A 59 -2.03 3.41 5.71
N GLY A 60 -2.09 3.44 4.38
CA GLY A 60 -1.26 2.61 3.51
C GLY A 60 -1.58 1.13 3.56
N GLY A 61 -2.78 0.73 4.04
CA GLY A 61 -3.18 -0.67 4.22
C GLY A 61 -3.49 -1.40 2.93
N MET A 62 -4.07 -0.72 1.95
CA MET A 62 -4.55 -1.33 0.69
C MET A 62 -4.21 -0.48 -0.53
N THR A 63 -2.99 0.02 -0.59
CA THR A 63 -2.56 0.81 -1.74
C THR A 63 -2.39 -0.10 -2.97
N HIS A 64 -2.83 0.37 -4.12
CA HIS A 64 -2.67 -0.35 -5.38
C HIS A 64 -1.19 -0.69 -5.65
N PRO A 65 -0.86 -1.91 -6.14
CA PRO A 65 0.52 -2.32 -6.38
C PRO A 65 1.34 -1.35 -7.24
N ASP A 66 0.73 -0.74 -8.25
CA ASP A 66 1.41 0.24 -9.11
C ASP A 66 1.79 1.52 -8.37
N VAL A 67 0.97 1.98 -7.43
CA VAL A 67 1.26 3.12 -6.57
C VAL A 67 2.41 2.80 -5.62
N LEU A 68 2.42 1.60 -5.04
CA LEU A 68 3.53 1.14 -4.20
C LEU A 68 4.85 1.09 -4.97
N ARG A 69 4.85 0.59 -6.20
CA ARG A 69 6.02 0.60 -7.08
C ARG A 69 6.52 2.01 -7.37
N GLN A 70 5.62 2.91 -7.70
CA GLN A 70 5.96 4.32 -7.96
C GLN A 70 6.60 4.98 -6.75
N HIS A 71 6.06 4.76 -5.56
CA HIS A 71 6.62 5.27 -4.31
C HIS A 71 8.00 4.66 -4.02
N PHE A 72 8.15 3.35 -4.24
CA PHE A 72 9.42 2.67 -4.08
C PHE A 72 10.49 3.21 -5.03
N HIS A 73 10.15 3.35 -6.30
CA HIS A 73 11.04 3.91 -7.33
C HIS A 73 11.43 5.36 -7.02
N ALA A 74 10.48 6.19 -6.61
CA ALA A 74 10.75 7.59 -6.22
C ALA A 74 11.70 7.66 -5.02
N ALA A 75 11.51 6.83 -4.02
CA ALA A 75 12.39 6.74 -2.87
C ALA A 75 13.81 6.28 -3.26
N TYR A 76 13.90 5.27 -4.10
CA TYR A 76 15.17 4.79 -4.65
C TYR A 76 15.91 5.91 -5.41
N THR A 77 15.23 6.60 -6.30
CA THR A 77 15.80 7.70 -7.09
C THR A 77 16.29 8.83 -6.19
N SER A 78 15.56 9.13 -5.12
CA SER A 78 15.94 10.13 -4.12
C SER A 78 17.23 9.77 -3.37
N LEU A 79 17.42 8.49 -3.08
CA LEU A 79 18.59 8.02 -2.30
C LEU A 79 19.85 7.81 -3.13
N ARG A 80 19.73 7.54 -4.41
CA ARG A 80 20.88 7.13 -5.21
C ARG A 80 21.89 8.24 -5.57
N SER A 81 21.73 9.46 -5.21
CA SER A 81 22.70 10.59 -5.28
C SER A 81 23.87 10.44 -6.28
N GLY A 82 23.58 9.99 -7.52
CA GLY A 82 24.62 9.78 -8.54
C GLY A 82 25.28 8.40 -8.54
N GLN A 83 24.86 7.48 -7.69
CA GLN A 83 25.23 6.07 -7.73
C GLN A 83 24.11 5.24 -8.32
N ASP A 84 24.46 4.14 -8.99
CA ASP A 84 23.48 3.25 -9.61
C ASP A 84 22.83 2.28 -8.62
N GLU A 85 23.25 2.30 -7.37
CA GLU A 85 22.78 1.42 -6.31
C GLU A 85 22.22 2.21 -5.13
N GLY A 86 21.21 1.66 -4.48
CA GLY A 86 20.62 2.19 -3.27
C GLY A 86 20.74 1.23 -2.08
N ASP A 87 20.97 1.77 -0.89
CA ASP A 87 20.99 0.99 0.34
C ASP A 87 19.59 0.59 0.79
N ILE A 88 19.34 -0.70 1.00
CA ILE A 88 18.03 -1.22 1.38
C ILE A 88 17.57 -0.66 2.73
N HIS A 89 18.45 -0.58 3.72
CA HIS A 89 18.09 -0.04 5.04
C HIS A 89 17.66 1.43 4.99
N ARG A 90 18.28 2.22 4.11
CA ARG A 90 17.88 3.62 3.90
C ARG A 90 16.51 3.73 3.23
N LEU A 91 16.22 2.86 2.27
CA LEU A 91 14.90 2.77 1.63
C LEU A 91 13.81 2.43 2.64
N ARG A 92 14.06 1.48 3.54
CA ARG A 92 13.11 1.14 4.60
C ARG A 92 12.80 2.34 5.49
N HIS A 93 13.81 3.09 5.88
CA HIS A 93 13.64 4.30 6.70
C HIS A 93 12.84 5.38 5.96
N LEU A 94 13.17 5.62 4.71
CA LEU A 94 12.52 6.67 3.91
C LEU A 94 11.06 6.36 3.63
N LEU A 95 10.73 5.11 3.27
CA LEU A 95 9.36 4.69 2.99
C LEU A 95 8.53 4.50 4.26
N ASN A 96 9.16 4.14 5.36
CA ASN A 96 8.50 3.89 6.65
C ASN A 96 7.29 2.95 6.53
N TRP A 97 7.40 1.95 5.67
CA TRP A 97 6.37 0.93 5.51
C TRP A 97 6.52 -0.18 6.55
N PRO A 98 5.43 -0.90 6.86
CA PRO A 98 5.54 -2.18 7.56
C PRO A 98 6.50 -3.12 6.84
N SER A 99 7.30 -3.88 7.58
CA SER A 99 8.32 -4.79 7.00
C SER A 99 7.73 -5.76 5.99
N GLU A 100 6.56 -6.32 6.27
CA GLU A 100 5.87 -7.24 5.37
C GLU A 100 5.53 -6.61 4.02
N ARG A 101 5.10 -5.35 4.02
CA ARG A 101 4.79 -4.60 2.78
C ARG A 101 6.06 -4.33 1.99
N PHE A 102 7.11 -3.86 2.64
CA PHE A 102 8.38 -3.58 1.98
C PHE A 102 8.94 -4.85 1.32
N ASP A 103 8.98 -5.95 2.07
CA ASP A 103 9.48 -7.23 1.59
C ASP A 103 8.65 -7.78 0.43
N ALA A 104 7.33 -7.65 0.50
CA ALA A 104 6.43 -8.09 -0.58
C ALA A 104 6.65 -7.30 -1.88
N VAL A 105 6.79 -5.98 -1.80
CA VAL A 105 7.06 -5.13 -2.96
C VAL A 105 8.44 -5.43 -3.54
N LEU A 106 9.45 -5.56 -2.69
CA LEU A 106 10.80 -5.88 -3.12
C LEU A 106 10.88 -7.25 -3.81
N GLU A 107 10.23 -8.26 -3.25
CA GLU A 107 10.16 -9.60 -3.85
C GLU A 107 9.46 -9.58 -5.20
N GLN A 108 8.39 -8.83 -5.33
CA GLN A 108 7.68 -8.67 -6.60
C GLN A 108 8.55 -7.98 -7.65
N LEU A 109 9.23 -6.88 -7.30
CA LEU A 109 10.15 -6.19 -8.21
C LEU A 109 11.30 -7.08 -8.65
N ARG A 110 11.82 -7.90 -7.73
CA ARG A 110 12.86 -8.88 -8.03
C ARG A 110 12.36 -9.98 -8.98
N ALA A 111 11.18 -10.53 -8.73
CA ALA A 111 10.57 -11.55 -9.57
C ALA A 111 10.27 -11.06 -10.99
N GLU A 112 9.98 -9.78 -11.14
CA GLU A 112 9.75 -9.12 -12.43
C GLU A 112 11.03 -8.58 -13.09
N PHE A 113 12.20 -8.87 -12.53
CA PHE A 113 13.51 -8.37 -13.00
C PHE A 113 13.62 -6.84 -13.07
N GLN A 114 12.85 -6.14 -12.26
CA GLN A 114 12.92 -4.68 -12.16
C GLN A 114 14.08 -4.19 -11.30
N VAL A 115 14.53 -5.01 -10.36
CA VAL A 115 15.66 -4.72 -9.48
C VAL A 115 16.61 -5.90 -9.39
N ALA A 116 17.89 -5.60 -9.26
CA ALA A 116 18.92 -6.57 -8.88
C ALA A 116 19.35 -6.33 -7.44
N LEU A 117 19.49 -7.41 -6.68
CA LEU A 117 19.93 -7.36 -5.29
C LEU A 117 21.40 -7.73 -5.18
N HIS A 118 22.15 -6.97 -4.38
CA HIS A 118 23.57 -7.19 -4.15
C HIS A 118 23.83 -7.56 -2.70
N VAL A 119 24.61 -8.62 -2.51
CA VAL A 119 25.08 -9.07 -1.21
C VAL A 119 26.22 -8.17 -0.77
N GLY A 120 26.22 -7.75 0.49
CA GLY A 120 27.30 -7.00 1.10
C GLY A 120 27.99 -7.78 2.20
N GLU A 121 29.10 -7.23 2.69
CA GLU A 121 29.84 -7.81 3.81
C GLU A 121 29.13 -7.50 5.14
N PRO A 122 28.61 -8.50 5.86
CA PRO A 122 27.89 -8.28 7.11
C PRO A 122 28.73 -7.64 8.22
N SER A 123 30.05 -7.76 8.12
CA SER A 123 31.01 -7.22 9.12
C SER A 123 31.07 -5.69 9.16
N ASP A 124 30.67 -5.03 8.06
CA ASP A 124 30.70 -3.57 7.93
C ASP A 124 29.40 -2.89 8.37
N LEU A 125 28.45 -3.68 8.87
CA LEU A 125 27.12 -3.20 9.23
C LEU A 125 26.94 -3.12 10.74
N SER A 126 26.23 -2.06 11.18
CA SER A 126 25.65 -2.02 12.52
C SER A 126 24.51 -3.05 12.65
N ASP A 127 24.16 -3.42 13.88
CA ASP A 127 23.04 -4.33 14.15
C ASP A 127 21.70 -3.77 13.63
N GLU A 128 21.53 -2.45 13.67
CA GLU A 128 20.38 -1.77 13.11
C GLU A 128 20.30 -1.91 11.59
N GLN A 129 21.42 -1.71 10.91
CA GLN A 129 21.50 -1.88 9.45
C GLN A 129 21.20 -3.33 9.03
N ARG A 130 21.66 -4.32 9.79
CA ARG A 130 21.32 -5.72 9.54
C ARG A 130 19.83 -6.01 9.66
N ARG A 131 19.18 -5.49 10.70
CA ARG A 131 17.74 -5.69 10.91
C ARG A 131 16.87 -5.08 9.80
N HIS A 132 17.34 -3.99 9.20
CA HIS A 132 16.64 -3.28 8.14
C HIS A 132 17.10 -3.67 6.74
N SER A 133 17.97 -4.65 6.61
CA SER A 133 18.34 -5.24 5.33
C SER A 133 17.36 -6.35 4.92
N TYR A 134 17.53 -6.87 3.73
CA TYR A 134 16.65 -7.92 3.19
C TYR A 134 17.38 -9.27 3.22
N GLU A 135 16.79 -10.25 3.90
CA GLU A 135 17.34 -11.59 4.03
C GLU A 135 16.44 -12.62 3.34
N VAL A 136 17.02 -13.42 2.47
CA VAL A 136 16.34 -14.54 1.79
C VAL A 136 17.28 -15.74 1.75
N ASN A 137 16.79 -16.91 2.18
CA ASN A 137 17.54 -18.17 2.16
C ASN A 137 18.93 -18.08 2.84
N GLY A 138 19.03 -17.33 3.92
CA GLY A 138 20.27 -17.14 4.65
C GLY A 138 21.25 -16.14 4.01
N GLN A 139 20.89 -15.52 2.91
CA GLN A 139 21.67 -14.45 2.28
C GLN A 139 21.13 -13.07 2.63
N LEU A 140 22.03 -12.18 3.06
CA LEU A 140 21.72 -10.81 3.39
C LEU A 140 22.04 -9.90 2.21
N TYR A 141 21.01 -9.24 1.70
CA TYR A 141 21.11 -8.27 0.62
C TYR A 141 21.10 -6.86 1.21
N LEU A 142 22.11 -6.07 0.86
CA LEU A 142 22.33 -4.74 1.42
C LEU A 142 22.00 -3.61 0.45
N ARG A 143 22.14 -3.88 -0.83
CA ARG A 143 21.93 -2.89 -1.91
C ARG A 143 21.04 -3.45 -2.99
N LEU A 144 20.39 -2.54 -3.66
CA LEU A 144 19.62 -2.85 -4.86
C LEU A 144 19.96 -1.87 -5.98
N ALA A 145 19.92 -2.37 -7.20
CA ALA A 145 20.05 -1.57 -8.42
C ALA A 145 18.78 -1.72 -9.25
N TRP A 146 18.23 -0.59 -9.66
CA TRP A 146 17.09 -0.60 -10.59
C TRP A 146 17.55 -1.00 -11.98
N GLN A 147 16.81 -1.88 -12.62
CA GLN A 147 17.07 -2.34 -13.98
C GLN A 147 16.14 -1.60 -14.93
N ASP A 148 16.72 -0.88 -15.91
CA ASP A 148 15.99 -0.20 -16.97
C ASP A 148 15.68 -1.15 -18.12
#